data_d8843447863f94812471c20e48519bec
#
_entry.id   d8843447863f94812471c20e48519bec
#
_cell.length_a   1.000
_cell.length_b   1.000
_cell.length_c   1.000
_cell.angle_alpha   90.00
_cell.angle_beta   90.00
_cell.angle_gamma   90.00
#
_symmetry.space_group_name_H-M   'P 1'
#
loop_
_entity.id
_entity.type
_entity.pdbx_description
1 polymer ?
#
loop_
_entity_poly.entity_id
_entity_poly.type
_entity_poly.pdbx_seq_one_letter_code
_entity_poly.pdbx_strand_id
1 'polypeptide(L)'
;MQSPLEHERLVQLIKWIDENTAGLAFPADDRTMLAIGCFDVAIEHQAAIALLASASIHGSAFALLRVLAESLVRGLWLHACATDAELAKFKRGKLDKNFQTLINEYELKIGTPSGVLSNFKTTAWDSLNGFTHTGFHQVSRRHTPSRLEGSYPDEEVAKALGVAGALGMIAAGQLLAMSNQAHLFDTYNKKMTEYANTAL
;
A
#
# COMPACT_ATOMS: atom_id res chain seq x y z
N MET A 1 -7.92 -17.73 -15.74
CA MET A 1 -7.89 -17.25 -14.33
C MET A 1 -6.82 -16.17 -14.23
N GLN A 2 -7.18 -14.99 -13.77
CA GLN A 2 -6.29 -13.81 -13.70
C GLN A 2 -5.54 -13.74 -12.38
N SER A 3 -6.16 -14.17 -11.27
CA SER A 3 -5.56 -14.04 -9.94
C SER A 3 -4.27 -14.85 -9.74
N PRO A 4 -4.06 -16.06 -10.28
CA PRO A 4 -2.78 -16.74 -10.16
C PRO A 4 -1.64 -16.02 -10.89
N LEU A 5 -1.91 -15.44 -12.07
CA LEU A 5 -0.92 -14.67 -12.82
C LEU A 5 -0.56 -13.37 -12.09
N GLU A 6 -1.56 -12.67 -11.56
CA GLU A 6 -1.34 -11.44 -10.78
C GLU A 6 -0.65 -11.73 -9.44
N HIS A 7 -0.93 -12.90 -8.83
CA HIS A 7 -0.23 -13.35 -7.63
C HIS A 7 1.27 -13.60 -7.91
N GLU A 8 1.58 -14.34 -8.98
CA GLU A 8 2.98 -14.58 -9.37
C GLU A 8 3.72 -13.27 -9.64
N ARG A 9 3.07 -12.36 -10.37
CA ARG A 9 3.58 -11.03 -10.66
C ARG A 9 3.85 -10.21 -9.39
N LEU A 10 2.94 -10.25 -8.42
CA LEU A 10 3.11 -9.60 -7.11
C LEU A 10 4.28 -10.21 -6.33
N VAL A 11 4.40 -11.53 -6.30
CA VAL A 11 5.51 -12.21 -5.60
C VAL A 11 6.86 -11.83 -6.20
N GLN A 12 6.97 -11.78 -7.53
CA GLN A 12 8.19 -11.33 -8.22
C GLN A 12 8.52 -9.87 -7.90
N LEU A 13 7.49 -9.01 -7.79
CA LEU A 13 7.66 -7.63 -7.40
C LEU A 13 8.18 -7.51 -5.95
N ILE A 14 7.58 -8.24 -5.01
CA ILE A 14 7.98 -8.25 -3.60
C ILE A 14 9.45 -8.67 -3.48
N LYS A 15 9.85 -9.73 -4.17
CA LYS A 15 11.24 -10.18 -4.19
C LYS A 15 12.17 -9.09 -4.71
N TRP A 16 11.80 -8.44 -5.81
CA TRP A 16 12.57 -7.33 -6.36
C TRP A 16 12.69 -6.16 -5.37
N ILE A 17 11.60 -5.80 -4.68
CA ILE A 17 11.60 -4.74 -3.66
C ILE A 17 12.58 -5.10 -2.55
N ASP A 18 12.49 -6.31 -1.99
CA ASP A 18 13.37 -6.79 -0.92
C ASP A 18 14.84 -6.73 -1.33
N GLU A 19 15.19 -7.24 -2.51
CA GLU A 19 16.55 -7.23 -3.05
C GLU A 19 17.11 -5.82 -3.25
N ASN A 20 16.26 -4.82 -3.54
CA ASN A 20 16.70 -3.45 -3.85
C ASN A 20 16.53 -2.48 -2.67
N THR A 21 15.83 -2.86 -1.60
CA THR A 21 15.68 -2.03 -0.40
C THR A 21 16.46 -2.57 0.79
N ALA A 22 16.93 -3.81 0.75
CA ALA A 22 17.74 -4.40 1.81
C ALA A 22 19.06 -3.63 2.01
N GLY A 23 19.32 -3.25 3.26
CA GLY A 23 20.57 -2.57 3.63
C GLY A 23 20.67 -1.11 3.21
N LEU A 24 19.58 -0.47 2.76
CA LEU A 24 19.56 0.96 2.49
C LEU A 24 19.89 1.77 3.76
N ALA A 25 20.74 2.77 3.62
CA ALA A 25 21.06 3.72 4.69
C ALA A 25 20.26 5.01 4.51
N PHE A 26 19.77 5.55 5.63
CA PHE A 26 18.93 6.74 5.65
C PHE A 26 19.48 7.79 6.64
N PRO A 27 19.17 9.10 6.45
CA PRO A 27 19.41 10.11 7.46
C PRO A 27 18.72 9.75 8.78
N ALA A 28 19.44 9.95 9.90
CA ALA A 28 18.95 9.55 11.23
C ALA A 28 18.11 10.65 11.93
N ASP A 29 17.37 11.47 11.17
CA ASP A 29 16.44 12.45 11.73
C ASP A 29 15.04 11.85 11.93
N ASP A 30 14.28 12.42 12.86
CA ASP A 30 12.95 11.92 13.25
C ASP A 30 11.97 11.82 12.07
N ARG A 31 11.98 12.80 11.17
CA ARG A 31 11.07 12.86 10.01
C ARG A 31 11.33 11.69 9.07
N THR A 32 12.59 11.51 8.69
CA THR A 32 13.02 10.41 7.83
C THR A 32 12.69 9.08 8.47
N MET A 33 13.08 8.87 9.74
CA MET A 33 12.88 7.58 10.42
C MET A 33 11.40 7.22 10.57
N LEU A 34 10.52 8.18 10.85
CA LEU A 34 9.07 7.93 10.95
C LEU A 34 8.46 7.62 9.57
N ALA A 35 8.89 8.33 8.53
CA ALA A 35 8.37 8.11 7.19
C ALA A 35 8.79 6.75 6.62
N ILE A 36 10.08 6.39 6.70
CA ILE A 36 10.58 5.09 6.23
C ILE A 36 9.93 3.93 7.01
N GLY A 37 9.70 4.07 8.32
CA GLY A 37 8.97 3.08 9.11
C GLY A 37 7.54 2.86 8.59
N CYS A 38 6.85 3.92 8.14
CA CYS A 38 5.53 3.77 7.51
C CYS A 38 5.61 3.06 6.15
N PHE A 39 6.64 3.32 5.34
CA PHE A 39 6.83 2.65 4.05
C PHE A 39 7.21 1.18 4.22
N ASP A 40 8.04 0.87 5.20
CA ASP A 40 8.41 -0.51 5.56
C ASP A 40 7.18 -1.32 5.99
N VAL A 41 6.33 -0.76 6.86
CA VAL A 41 5.03 -1.35 7.24
C VAL A 41 4.12 -1.56 6.03
N ALA A 42 4.09 -0.63 5.07
CA ALA A 42 3.31 -0.79 3.84
C ALA A 42 3.82 -2.00 3.01
N ILE A 43 5.14 -2.16 2.88
CA ILE A 43 5.76 -3.29 2.17
C ILE A 43 5.52 -4.62 2.92
N GLU A 44 5.58 -4.62 4.26
CA GLU A 44 5.22 -5.80 5.06
C GLU A 44 3.76 -6.21 4.80
N HIS A 45 2.81 -5.26 4.78
CA HIS A 45 1.42 -5.56 4.46
C HIS A 45 1.25 -6.08 3.02
N GLN A 46 2.00 -5.56 2.05
CA GLN A 46 2.02 -6.08 0.69
C GLN A 46 2.43 -7.56 0.65
N ALA A 47 3.49 -7.91 1.34
CA ALA A 47 3.96 -9.31 1.43
C ALA A 47 2.93 -10.21 2.14
N ALA A 48 2.32 -9.72 3.22
CA ALA A 48 1.26 -10.44 3.93
C ALA A 48 0.02 -10.68 3.05
N ILE A 49 -0.38 -9.71 2.21
CA ILE A 49 -1.48 -9.87 1.24
C ILE A 49 -1.17 -10.99 0.24
N ALA A 50 0.04 -11.04 -0.31
CA ALA A 50 0.44 -12.12 -1.23
C ALA A 50 0.39 -13.49 -0.54
N LEU A 51 0.90 -13.60 0.68
CA LEU A 51 0.88 -14.84 1.46
C LEU A 51 -0.55 -15.30 1.79
N LEU A 52 -1.42 -14.39 2.21
CA LEU A 52 -2.83 -14.70 2.50
C LEU A 52 -3.60 -15.12 1.25
N ALA A 53 -3.32 -14.47 0.12
CA ALA A 53 -3.93 -14.82 -1.17
C ALA A 53 -3.51 -16.24 -1.61
N SER A 54 -2.23 -16.62 -1.45
CA SER A 54 -1.76 -17.97 -1.77
C SER A 54 -2.45 -19.05 -0.94
N ALA A 55 -2.84 -18.71 0.29
CA ALA A 55 -3.59 -19.59 1.19
C ALA A 55 -5.12 -19.48 1.01
N SER A 56 -5.61 -18.74 0.01
CA SER A 56 -7.05 -18.47 -0.23
C SER A 56 -7.75 -17.77 0.95
N ILE A 57 -7.01 -17.02 1.76
CA ILE A 57 -7.53 -16.23 2.90
C ILE A 57 -7.86 -14.80 2.40
N HIS A 58 -8.67 -14.71 1.35
CA HIS A 58 -8.92 -13.46 0.62
C HIS A 58 -9.55 -12.35 1.49
N GLY A 59 -10.45 -12.69 2.43
CA GLY A 59 -11.10 -11.69 3.29
C GLY A 59 -10.11 -10.91 4.14
N SER A 60 -9.10 -11.57 4.71
CA SER A 60 -8.02 -10.92 5.46
C SER A 60 -7.06 -10.18 4.54
N ALA A 61 -6.75 -10.73 3.37
CA ALA A 61 -5.95 -10.04 2.35
C ALA A 61 -6.58 -8.70 1.95
N PHE A 62 -7.90 -8.68 1.70
CA PHE A 62 -8.63 -7.45 1.35
C PHE A 62 -8.67 -6.44 2.50
N ALA A 63 -8.83 -6.91 3.74
CA ALA A 63 -8.77 -6.02 4.90
C ALA A 63 -7.40 -5.33 5.05
N LEU A 64 -6.30 -6.03 4.74
CA LEU A 64 -4.94 -5.47 4.79
C LEU A 64 -4.68 -4.40 3.72
N LEU A 65 -5.40 -4.38 2.60
CA LEU A 65 -5.24 -3.31 1.59
C LEU A 65 -5.49 -1.92 2.16
N ARG A 66 -6.44 -1.79 3.08
CA ARG A 66 -6.71 -0.52 3.73
C ARG A 66 -5.52 -0.05 4.58
N VAL A 67 -5.01 -0.91 5.46
CA VAL A 67 -3.91 -0.53 6.35
C VAL A 67 -2.60 -0.31 5.58
N LEU A 68 -2.40 -1.03 4.46
CA LEU A 68 -1.32 -0.76 3.51
C LEU A 68 -1.43 0.67 2.96
N ALA A 69 -2.61 1.05 2.45
CA ALA A 69 -2.84 2.39 1.91
C ALA A 69 -2.69 3.48 2.98
N GLU A 70 -3.20 3.23 4.20
CA GLU A 70 -3.04 4.14 5.34
C GLU A 70 -1.56 4.33 5.72
N SER A 71 -0.78 3.25 5.75
CA SER A 71 0.66 3.31 6.04
C SER A 71 1.41 4.08 4.98
N LEU A 72 1.17 3.80 3.71
CA LEU A 72 1.77 4.53 2.59
C LEU A 72 1.48 6.04 2.67
N VAL A 73 0.20 6.42 2.76
CA VAL A 73 -0.22 7.84 2.77
C VAL A 73 0.34 8.55 4.00
N ARG A 74 0.40 7.88 5.14
CA ARG A 74 0.98 8.44 6.36
C ARG A 74 2.47 8.70 6.19
N GLY A 75 3.23 7.78 5.61
CA GLY A 75 4.65 7.96 5.30
C GLY A 75 4.88 9.15 4.36
N LEU A 76 4.12 9.23 3.27
CA LEU A 76 4.16 10.34 2.31
C LEU A 76 3.90 11.69 2.99
N TRP A 77 2.86 11.75 3.81
CA TRP A 77 2.49 12.98 4.52
C TRP A 77 3.50 13.36 5.60
N LEU A 78 3.99 12.42 6.41
CA LEU A 78 5.02 12.67 7.44
C LEU A 78 6.28 13.25 6.81
N HIS A 79 6.69 12.70 5.68
CA HIS A 79 7.89 13.16 4.97
C HIS A 79 7.72 14.56 4.38
N ALA A 80 6.63 14.79 3.63
CA ALA A 80 6.50 15.99 2.80
C ALA A 80 5.78 17.16 3.48
N CYS A 81 4.87 16.91 4.43
CA CYS A 81 3.92 17.91 4.93
C CYS A 81 4.00 18.17 6.42
N ALA A 82 4.25 17.15 7.24
CA ALA A 82 4.14 17.26 8.70
C ALA A 82 5.06 18.35 9.27
N THR A 83 4.54 19.18 10.15
CA THR A 83 5.34 20.09 10.99
C THR A 83 6.04 19.32 12.12
N ASP A 84 7.06 19.89 12.75
CA ASP A 84 7.76 19.26 13.88
C ASP A 84 6.81 19.01 15.06
N ALA A 85 5.83 19.89 15.28
CA ALA A 85 4.80 19.70 16.29
C ALA A 85 3.89 18.50 15.97
N GLU A 86 3.59 18.25 14.69
CA GLU A 86 2.81 17.09 14.24
C GLU A 86 3.63 15.80 14.33
N LEU A 87 4.91 15.83 13.97
CA LEU A 87 5.82 14.70 14.21
C LEU A 87 5.84 14.31 15.69
N ALA A 88 5.97 15.30 16.58
CA ALA A 88 5.94 15.09 18.02
C ALA A 88 4.57 14.52 18.49
N LYS A 89 3.44 14.92 17.90
CA LYS A 89 2.12 14.34 18.18
C LYS A 89 2.03 12.91 17.69
N PHE A 90 2.54 12.62 16.49
CA PHE A 90 2.57 11.27 15.93
C PHE A 90 3.35 10.31 16.83
N LYS A 91 4.56 10.68 17.27
CA LYS A 91 5.40 9.89 18.20
C LYS A 91 4.68 9.54 19.51
N ARG A 92 3.74 10.38 19.96
CA ARG A 92 2.94 10.15 21.18
C ARG A 92 1.60 9.45 20.91
N GLY A 93 1.31 9.05 19.66
CA GLY A 93 0.02 8.46 19.28
C GLY A 93 -1.16 9.46 19.39
N LYS A 94 -0.89 10.76 19.30
CA LYS A 94 -1.88 11.85 19.47
C LYS A 94 -2.09 12.69 18.21
N LEU A 95 -1.66 12.18 17.05
CA LEU A 95 -1.94 12.83 15.77
C LEU A 95 -3.41 12.58 15.42
N ASP A 96 -4.19 13.64 15.40
CA ASP A 96 -5.61 13.63 15.01
C ASP A 96 -5.78 14.21 13.60
N LYS A 97 -5.49 13.38 12.60
CA LYS A 97 -5.73 13.70 11.17
C LYS A 97 -6.33 12.48 10.49
N ASN A 98 -7.49 12.69 9.87
CA ASN A 98 -8.14 11.64 9.11
C ASN A 98 -7.43 11.40 7.76
N PHE A 99 -7.69 10.25 7.17
CA PHE A 99 -7.05 9.81 5.94
C PHE A 99 -7.25 10.79 4.76
N GLN A 100 -8.44 11.38 4.63
CA GLN A 100 -8.70 12.37 3.57
C GLN A 100 -7.84 13.62 3.73
N THR A 101 -7.67 14.10 4.95
CA THR A 101 -6.84 15.28 5.23
C THR A 101 -5.38 15.02 4.83
N LEU A 102 -4.84 13.83 5.16
CA LEU A 102 -3.48 13.47 4.79
C LEU A 102 -3.29 13.45 3.26
N ILE A 103 -4.23 12.86 2.53
CA ILE A 103 -4.20 12.85 1.06
C ILE A 103 -4.24 14.26 0.50
N ASN A 104 -5.18 15.08 0.94
CA ASN A 104 -5.37 16.42 0.39
C ASN A 104 -4.13 17.31 0.61
N GLU A 105 -3.57 17.27 1.83
CA GLU A 105 -2.37 18.04 2.16
C GLU A 105 -1.17 17.57 1.33
N TYR A 106 -1.00 16.25 1.17
CA TYR A 106 0.09 15.69 0.38
C TYR A 106 -0.04 16.03 -1.11
N GLU A 107 -1.22 15.78 -1.72
CA GLU A 107 -1.43 16.05 -3.14
C GLU A 107 -1.34 17.54 -3.47
N LEU A 108 -1.80 18.41 -2.58
CA LEU A 108 -1.61 19.85 -2.72
C LEU A 108 -0.12 20.22 -2.67
N LYS A 109 0.63 19.61 -1.75
CA LYS A 109 2.07 19.86 -1.57
C LYS A 109 2.90 19.49 -2.79
N ILE A 110 2.55 18.39 -3.47
CA ILE A 110 3.26 17.94 -4.68
C ILE A 110 2.68 18.51 -5.99
N GLY A 111 1.67 19.39 -5.90
CA GLY A 111 1.08 20.04 -7.07
C GLY A 111 0.14 19.15 -7.90
N THR A 112 -0.42 18.10 -7.33
CA THR A 112 -1.35 17.17 -8.00
C THR A 112 -2.69 17.05 -7.25
N PRO A 113 -3.45 18.14 -7.07
CA PRO A 113 -4.73 18.08 -6.38
C PRO A 113 -5.70 17.12 -7.11
N SER A 114 -6.45 16.33 -6.35
CA SER A 114 -7.30 15.26 -6.87
C SER A 114 -6.55 14.21 -7.71
N GLY A 115 -5.34 13.89 -7.28
CA GLY A 115 -4.45 12.96 -7.95
C GLY A 115 -4.79 11.48 -7.71
N VAL A 116 -3.77 10.63 -7.84
CA VAL A 116 -3.92 9.16 -7.77
C VAL A 116 -4.47 8.69 -6.43
N LEU A 117 -4.04 9.29 -5.30
CA LEU A 117 -4.48 8.88 -3.97
C LEU A 117 -5.93 9.28 -3.69
N SER A 118 -6.35 10.46 -4.13
CA SER A 118 -7.75 10.89 -4.08
C SER A 118 -8.65 9.99 -4.91
N ASN A 119 -8.23 9.64 -6.13
CA ASN A 119 -8.96 8.72 -7.00
C ASN A 119 -9.06 7.32 -6.40
N PHE A 120 -7.95 6.79 -5.87
CA PHE A 120 -7.94 5.52 -5.15
C PHE A 120 -8.94 5.52 -3.99
N LYS A 121 -8.91 6.58 -3.15
CA LYS A 121 -9.84 6.69 -2.04
C LYS A 121 -11.29 6.72 -2.51
N THR A 122 -11.61 7.52 -3.51
CA THR A 122 -12.98 7.64 -4.02
C THR A 122 -13.51 6.31 -4.58
N THR A 123 -12.63 5.52 -5.20
CA THR A 123 -13.02 4.28 -5.88
C THR A 123 -13.07 3.07 -4.94
N ALA A 124 -12.16 2.97 -3.97
CA ALA A 124 -11.95 1.75 -3.21
C ALA A 124 -12.31 1.85 -1.72
N TRP A 125 -12.35 3.05 -1.14
CA TRP A 125 -12.34 3.20 0.32
C TRP A 125 -13.52 2.58 1.06
N ASP A 126 -14.74 2.72 0.52
CA ASP A 126 -15.95 2.19 1.16
C ASP A 126 -15.94 0.66 1.18
N SER A 127 -15.48 0.03 0.09
CA SER A 127 -15.30 -1.41 0.03
C SER A 127 -14.22 -1.88 1.02
N LEU A 128 -13.09 -1.20 1.09
CA LEU A 128 -12.00 -1.51 2.02
C LEU A 128 -12.43 -1.35 3.49
N ASN A 129 -13.23 -0.34 3.81
CA ASN A 129 -13.85 -0.18 5.11
C ASN A 129 -14.73 -1.40 5.47
N GLY A 130 -15.55 -1.85 4.52
CA GLY A 130 -16.40 -3.02 4.68
C GLY A 130 -15.62 -4.29 4.98
N PHE A 131 -14.44 -4.48 4.36
CA PHE A 131 -13.57 -5.61 4.67
C PHE A 131 -12.86 -5.49 6.03
N THR A 132 -12.42 -4.30 6.40
CA THR A 132 -11.66 -4.08 7.63
C THR A 132 -12.53 -4.18 8.89
N HIS A 133 -13.78 -3.73 8.82
CA HIS A 133 -14.69 -3.64 9.98
C HIS A 133 -15.81 -4.69 9.98
N THR A 134 -15.61 -5.82 9.30
CA THR A 134 -16.59 -6.91 9.20
C THR A 134 -17.96 -6.41 8.70
N GLY A 135 -17.92 -5.49 7.76
CA GLY A 135 -19.11 -4.94 7.12
C GLY A 135 -19.74 -5.90 6.11
N PHE A 136 -20.86 -5.46 5.49
CA PHE A 136 -21.62 -6.28 4.56
C PHE A 136 -20.76 -6.88 3.44
N HIS A 137 -19.81 -6.13 2.88
CA HIS A 137 -18.90 -6.61 1.84
C HIS A 137 -18.09 -7.85 2.24
N GLN A 138 -17.64 -7.93 3.49
CA GLN A 138 -16.91 -9.09 3.98
C GLN A 138 -17.84 -10.25 4.33
N VAL A 139 -18.94 -9.96 5.06
CA VAL A 139 -19.87 -11.00 5.55
C VAL A 139 -20.59 -11.68 4.38
N SER A 140 -21.07 -10.91 3.38
CA SER A 140 -21.75 -11.46 2.21
C SER A 140 -20.91 -12.42 1.37
N ARG A 141 -19.60 -12.39 1.52
CA ARG A 141 -18.67 -13.28 0.83
C ARG A 141 -18.27 -14.52 1.62
N ARG A 142 -18.89 -14.75 2.78
CA ARG A 142 -18.55 -15.88 3.66
C ARG A 142 -19.49 -17.07 3.52
N HIS A 143 -20.44 -17.02 2.60
CA HIS A 143 -21.37 -18.11 2.36
C HIS A 143 -21.78 -18.21 0.89
N THR A 144 -22.03 -19.40 0.45
CA THR A 144 -22.79 -19.73 -0.75
C THR A 144 -24.21 -20.14 -0.35
N PRO A 145 -25.15 -20.37 -1.28
CA PRO A 145 -26.52 -20.78 -0.90
C PRO A 145 -26.60 -22.01 -0.01
N SER A 146 -25.58 -22.85 0.02
CA SER A 146 -25.59 -24.13 0.74
C SER A 146 -24.44 -24.34 1.71
N ARG A 147 -23.44 -23.44 1.77
CA ARG A 147 -22.23 -23.68 2.55
C ARG A 147 -21.67 -22.40 3.16
N LEU A 148 -20.98 -22.57 4.29
CA LEU A 148 -20.13 -21.54 4.88
C LEU A 148 -18.74 -21.66 4.26
N GLU A 149 -18.47 -20.86 3.25
CA GLU A 149 -17.20 -20.81 2.53
C GLU A 149 -16.94 -19.43 1.95
N GLY A 150 -15.66 -19.09 1.73
CA GLY A 150 -15.29 -17.81 1.10
C GLY A 150 -15.63 -17.83 -0.40
N SER A 151 -16.38 -16.82 -0.85
CA SER A 151 -16.74 -16.64 -2.26
C SER A 151 -16.19 -15.32 -2.78
N TYR A 152 -15.05 -15.37 -3.47
CA TYR A 152 -14.34 -14.20 -4.00
C TYR A 152 -14.13 -14.41 -5.51
N PRO A 153 -14.72 -13.58 -6.38
CA PRO A 153 -14.48 -13.64 -7.82
C PRO A 153 -13.00 -13.49 -8.16
N ASP A 154 -12.52 -14.30 -9.09
CA ASP A 154 -11.12 -14.32 -9.54
C ASP A 154 -10.62 -12.93 -9.97
N GLU A 155 -11.47 -12.18 -10.69
CA GLU A 155 -11.17 -10.82 -11.13
C GLU A 155 -10.97 -9.84 -9.94
N GLU A 156 -11.78 -9.97 -8.88
CA GLU A 156 -11.64 -9.11 -7.70
C GLU A 156 -10.36 -9.42 -6.92
N VAL A 157 -10.01 -10.70 -6.82
CA VAL A 157 -8.74 -11.11 -6.22
C VAL A 157 -7.57 -10.55 -7.03
N ALA A 158 -7.61 -10.70 -8.35
CA ALA A 158 -6.57 -10.13 -9.22
C ALA A 158 -6.43 -8.61 -9.06
N LYS A 159 -7.55 -7.87 -9.07
CA LYS A 159 -7.55 -6.41 -8.82
C LYS A 159 -6.95 -6.04 -7.47
N ALA A 160 -7.30 -6.78 -6.42
CA ALA A 160 -6.76 -6.54 -5.07
C ALA A 160 -5.24 -6.73 -5.02
N LEU A 161 -4.73 -7.78 -5.66
CA LEU A 161 -3.28 -8.04 -5.77
C LEU A 161 -2.57 -6.96 -6.59
N GLY A 162 -3.17 -6.51 -7.70
CA GLY A 162 -2.65 -5.40 -8.51
C GLY A 162 -2.56 -4.10 -7.72
N VAL A 163 -3.59 -3.79 -6.91
CA VAL A 163 -3.58 -2.62 -6.01
C VAL A 163 -2.46 -2.75 -4.96
N ALA A 164 -2.31 -3.92 -4.34
CA ALA A 164 -1.22 -4.16 -3.38
C ALA A 164 0.15 -3.96 -4.04
N GLY A 165 0.32 -4.44 -5.27
CA GLY A 165 1.53 -4.25 -6.05
C GLY A 165 1.84 -2.77 -6.32
N ALA A 166 0.85 -2.01 -6.77
CA ALA A 166 1.01 -0.59 -7.07
C ALA A 166 1.36 0.24 -5.84
N LEU A 167 0.66 0.03 -4.71
CA LEU A 167 0.92 0.74 -3.46
C LEU A 167 2.30 0.39 -2.87
N GLY A 168 2.68 -0.89 -2.87
CA GLY A 168 4.01 -1.32 -2.42
C GLY A 168 5.13 -0.78 -3.31
N MET A 169 4.91 -0.70 -4.64
CA MET A 169 5.87 -0.07 -5.55
C MET A 169 6.08 1.40 -5.22
N ILE A 170 5.02 2.16 -4.90
CA ILE A 170 5.16 3.57 -4.48
C ILE A 170 5.97 3.65 -3.17
N ALA A 171 5.69 2.77 -2.19
CA ALA A 171 6.44 2.74 -0.94
C ALA A 171 7.94 2.46 -1.16
N ALA A 172 8.26 1.47 -1.99
CA ALA A 172 9.65 1.15 -2.37
C ALA A 172 10.33 2.33 -3.07
N GLY A 173 9.65 3.01 -3.99
CA GLY A 173 10.16 4.21 -4.65
C GLY A 173 10.50 5.34 -3.66
N GLN A 174 9.69 5.50 -2.60
CA GLN A 174 9.99 6.47 -1.56
C GLN A 174 11.22 6.09 -0.73
N LEU A 175 11.37 4.81 -0.37
CA LEU A 175 12.58 4.32 0.31
C LEU A 175 13.83 4.59 -0.53
N LEU A 176 13.79 4.26 -1.82
CA LEU A 176 14.92 4.51 -2.72
C LEU A 176 15.22 6.01 -2.88
N ALA A 177 14.19 6.86 -3.00
CA ALA A 177 14.36 8.31 -3.13
C ALA A 177 14.92 8.96 -1.85
N MET A 178 14.58 8.42 -0.68
CA MET A 178 15.07 8.92 0.62
C MET A 178 16.43 8.35 1.02
N SER A 179 16.87 7.27 0.37
CA SER A 179 18.20 6.71 0.56
C SER A 179 19.25 7.55 -0.18
N ASN A 180 20.52 7.50 0.27
CA ASN A 180 21.62 8.17 -0.40
C ASN A 180 22.09 7.46 -1.68
N GLN A 181 21.25 6.63 -2.31
CA GLN A 181 21.59 5.77 -3.46
C GLN A 181 20.82 6.17 -4.73
N ALA A 182 21.06 7.39 -5.19
CA ALA A 182 20.40 7.94 -6.39
C ALA A 182 20.50 7.05 -7.67
N HIS A 183 21.56 6.23 -7.77
CA HIS A 183 21.76 5.32 -8.91
C HIS A 183 20.69 4.21 -9.01
N LEU A 184 19.98 3.89 -7.91
CA LEU A 184 18.89 2.91 -7.92
C LEU A 184 17.61 3.46 -8.56
N PHE A 185 17.51 4.78 -8.76
CA PHE A 185 16.30 5.40 -9.29
C PHE A 185 16.02 4.99 -10.75
N ASP A 186 17.04 4.83 -11.56
CA ASP A 186 16.90 4.35 -12.93
C ASP A 186 16.41 2.90 -12.97
N THR A 187 16.94 2.07 -12.08
CA THR A 187 16.52 0.67 -11.93
C THR A 187 15.05 0.60 -11.47
N TYR A 188 14.66 1.47 -10.53
CA TYR A 188 13.27 1.60 -10.09
C TYR A 188 12.32 2.03 -11.20
N ASN A 189 12.67 3.08 -11.96
CA ASN A 189 11.84 3.57 -13.06
C ASN A 189 11.63 2.51 -14.14
N LYS A 190 12.68 1.76 -14.48
CA LYS A 190 12.58 0.62 -15.39
C LYS A 190 11.62 -0.43 -14.84
N LYS A 191 11.77 -0.83 -13.58
CA LYS A 191 10.90 -1.82 -12.94
C LYS A 191 9.44 -1.37 -12.85
N MET A 192 9.21 -0.09 -12.53
CA MET A 192 7.86 0.50 -12.50
C MET A 192 7.20 0.43 -13.88
N THR A 193 7.94 0.77 -14.93
CA THR A 193 7.45 0.70 -16.32
C THR A 193 7.14 -0.74 -16.73
N GLU A 194 8.01 -1.68 -16.42
CA GLU A 194 7.78 -3.11 -16.67
C GLU A 194 6.53 -3.60 -15.94
N TYR A 195 6.40 -3.26 -14.67
CA TYR A 195 5.25 -3.67 -13.86
C TYR A 195 3.93 -3.07 -14.37
N ALA A 196 3.92 -1.80 -14.77
CA ALA A 196 2.74 -1.16 -15.34
C ALA A 196 2.31 -1.79 -16.67
N ASN A 197 3.27 -2.12 -17.56
CA ASN A 197 2.99 -2.70 -18.87
C ASN A 197 2.54 -4.17 -18.83
N THR A 198 2.76 -4.86 -17.71
CA THR A 198 2.31 -6.24 -17.50
C THR A 198 1.00 -6.33 -16.71
N ALA A 199 0.36 -5.21 -16.38
CA ALA A 199 -0.95 -5.19 -15.74
C ALA A 199 -2.02 -5.81 -16.66
N LEU A 200 -2.81 -6.74 -16.11
CA LEU A 200 -3.90 -7.45 -16.81
C LEU A 200 -5.14 -6.57 -16.95
#